data_9ed13b3ecbd41977b322fc8f4c3df93d
#
_entry.id   9ed13b3ecbd41977b322fc8f4c3df93d
#
_cell.length_a   1.000
_cell.length_b   1.000
_cell.length_c   1.000
_cell.angle_alpha   90.00
_cell.angle_beta   90.00
_cell.angle_gamma   90.00
#
_symmetry.space_group_name_H-M   'P 1'
#
loop_
_entity.id
_entity.type
_entity.pdbx_description
1 polymer ?
#
loop_
_entity_poly.entity_id
_entity_poly.type
_entity_poly.pdbx_seq_one_letter_code
_entity_poly.pdbx_strand_id
1 'polypeptide(L)'
;MVALLKEFYGRGPTRTKSYYADDLVVCVLRGGFSRVEETLLEGGRGPAVIEQRMAFQELMRERFEAVIEHATGRRVIGFMSGNQQHPDMMCEVFILAPTDLVDAEEITPGAPLRVPR
;
A
#
# COMPACT_ATOMS: atom_id res chain seq x y z
N MET A 1 -7.96 -0.18 5.85
CA MET A 1 -7.22 0.78 4.99
C MET A 1 -8.10 1.92 4.48
N VAL A 2 -9.23 1.60 3.85
CA VAL A 2 -10.16 2.64 3.36
C VAL A 2 -10.65 3.55 4.49
N ALA A 3 -10.98 2.97 5.64
CA ALA A 3 -11.45 3.74 6.79
C ALA A 3 -10.40 4.76 7.27
N LEU A 4 -9.12 4.38 7.28
CA LEU A 4 -8.05 5.28 7.65
C LEU A 4 -7.90 6.42 6.63
N LEU A 5 -8.03 6.13 5.35
CA LEU A 5 -7.94 7.15 4.32
C LEU A 5 -9.07 8.15 4.43
N LYS A 6 -10.30 7.69 4.69
CA LYS A 6 -11.44 8.57 4.90
C LYS A 6 -11.25 9.47 6.12
N GLU A 7 -10.69 8.93 7.19
CA GLU A 7 -10.44 9.69 8.42
C GLU A 7 -9.53 10.88 8.18
N PHE A 8 -8.44 10.69 7.44
CA PHE A 8 -7.41 11.71 7.27
C PHE A 8 -7.59 12.60 6.04
N TYR A 9 -8.20 12.08 4.97
CA TYR A 9 -8.44 12.88 3.77
C TYR A 9 -9.85 13.43 3.65
N GLY A 10 -10.78 13.00 4.53
CA GLY A 10 -12.19 13.37 4.42
C GLY A 10 -12.94 12.62 3.34
N ARG A 11 -12.26 11.83 2.52
CA ARG A 11 -12.88 10.98 1.51
C ARG A 11 -11.95 9.82 1.20
N GLY A 12 -12.53 8.70 0.84
CA GLY A 12 -11.76 7.51 0.47
C GLY A 12 -11.56 7.40 -1.04
N PRO A 13 -10.79 6.42 -1.48
CA PRO A 13 -10.64 6.13 -2.89
C PRO A 13 -11.96 5.66 -3.51
N THR A 14 -12.13 5.87 -4.82
CA THR A 14 -13.34 5.45 -5.53
C THR A 14 -13.36 3.95 -5.79
N ARG A 15 -12.20 3.31 -5.86
CA ARG A 15 -12.05 1.87 -6.02
C ARG A 15 -10.88 1.37 -5.21
N THR A 16 -11.09 0.23 -4.56
CA THR A 16 -10.01 -0.47 -3.86
C THR A 16 -10.07 -1.94 -4.23
N LYS A 17 -8.90 -2.54 -4.38
CA LYS A 17 -8.80 -3.97 -4.57
C LYS A 17 -7.54 -4.47 -3.89
N SER A 18 -7.68 -5.55 -3.13
CA SER A 18 -6.55 -6.15 -2.42
C SER A 18 -6.30 -7.55 -2.94
N TYR A 19 -5.04 -7.89 -3.01
CA TYR A 19 -4.58 -9.21 -3.44
C TYR A 19 -3.74 -9.81 -2.35
N TYR A 20 -4.01 -11.05 -2.00
CA TYR A 20 -3.25 -11.79 -1.00
C TYR A 20 -2.80 -13.09 -1.62
N ALA A 21 -1.52 -13.25 -1.79
CA ALA A 21 -0.94 -14.46 -2.36
C ALA A 21 0.38 -14.75 -1.67
N ASP A 22 0.49 -15.92 -1.06
CA ASP A 22 1.68 -16.37 -0.35
C ASP A 22 2.10 -15.35 0.73
N ASP A 23 3.26 -14.73 0.59
CA ASP A 23 3.78 -13.75 1.57
C ASP A 23 3.54 -12.30 1.14
N LEU A 24 2.64 -12.09 0.19
CA LEU A 24 2.44 -10.78 -0.42
C LEU A 24 0.99 -10.31 -0.27
N VAL A 25 0.82 -9.07 0.18
CA VAL A 25 -0.46 -8.37 0.13
C VAL A 25 -0.25 -7.09 -0.66
N VAL A 26 -1.07 -6.87 -1.66
CA VAL A 26 -1.04 -5.64 -2.46
C VAL A 26 -2.42 -5.01 -2.43
N CYS A 27 -2.49 -3.76 -2.00
CA CYS A 27 -3.72 -2.99 -2.02
C CYS A 27 -3.58 -1.93 -3.11
N VAL A 28 -4.49 -1.96 -4.09
CA VAL A 28 -4.53 -0.97 -5.15
C VAL A 28 -5.74 -0.07 -4.91
N LEU A 29 -5.47 1.24 -4.85
CA LEU A 29 -6.48 2.24 -4.57
C LEU A 29 -6.55 3.19 -5.75
N ARG A 30 -7.74 3.40 -6.27
CA ARG A 30 -7.94 4.23 -7.46
C ARG A 30 -8.86 5.39 -7.16
N GLY A 31 -8.53 6.55 -7.72
CA GLY A 31 -9.29 7.77 -7.53
C GLY A 31 -9.09 8.35 -6.13
N GLY A 32 -9.94 9.27 -5.76
CA GLY A 32 -9.93 9.80 -4.41
C GLY A 32 -9.05 11.03 -4.19
N PHE A 33 -8.65 11.73 -5.26
CA PHE A 33 -8.01 13.02 -5.07
C PHE A 33 -8.93 13.95 -4.28
N SER A 34 -8.38 14.58 -3.26
CA SER A 34 -9.10 15.63 -2.53
C SER A 34 -9.24 16.87 -3.41
N ARG A 35 -10.11 17.80 -2.99
CA ARG A 35 -10.26 19.07 -3.71
C ARG A 35 -8.96 19.86 -3.73
N VAL A 36 -8.19 19.82 -2.64
CA VAL A 36 -6.88 20.48 -2.60
C VAL A 36 -5.94 19.87 -3.61
N GLU A 37 -5.91 18.53 -3.68
CA GLU A 37 -5.08 17.82 -4.65
C GLU A 37 -5.49 18.12 -6.09
N GLU A 38 -6.79 18.14 -6.37
CA GLU A 38 -7.30 18.49 -7.70
C GLU A 38 -6.88 19.91 -8.10
N THR A 39 -6.94 20.85 -7.16
CA THR A 39 -6.53 22.23 -7.40
C THR A 39 -5.02 22.30 -7.70
N LEU A 40 -4.21 21.56 -6.96
CA LEU A 40 -2.76 21.51 -7.20
C LEU A 40 -2.45 20.91 -8.57
N LEU A 41 -3.17 19.87 -8.97
CA LEU A 41 -2.99 19.25 -10.29
C LEU A 41 -3.35 20.23 -11.41
N GLU A 42 -4.46 20.94 -11.28
CA GLU A 42 -4.90 21.93 -12.25
C GLU A 42 -3.89 23.08 -12.37
N GLY A 43 -3.22 23.41 -11.29
CA GLY A 43 -2.19 24.45 -11.26
C GLY A 43 -0.81 23.98 -11.65
N GLY A 44 -0.67 22.76 -12.17
CA GLY A 44 0.62 22.23 -12.60
C GLY A 44 1.52 21.78 -11.45
N ARG A 45 0.96 21.56 -10.28
CA ARG A 45 1.70 21.15 -9.08
C ARG A 45 1.57 19.66 -8.77
N GLY A 46 1.51 18.84 -9.81
CA GLY A 46 1.43 17.39 -9.66
C GLY A 46 2.51 16.79 -8.75
N PRO A 47 3.80 17.19 -8.89
CA PRO A 47 4.83 16.69 -7.98
C PRO A 47 4.57 16.97 -6.51
N ALA A 48 3.92 18.10 -6.18
CA ALA A 48 3.56 18.41 -4.81
C ALA A 48 2.52 17.43 -4.26
N VAL A 49 1.57 17.00 -5.09
CA VAL A 49 0.56 16.01 -4.71
C VAL A 49 1.22 14.67 -4.40
N ILE A 50 2.12 14.21 -5.25
CA ILE A 50 2.84 12.95 -5.05
C ILE A 50 3.69 13.01 -3.78
N GLU A 51 4.41 14.11 -3.57
CA GLU A 51 5.23 14.30 -2.39
C GLU A 51 4.39 14.26 -1.11
N GLN A 52 3.23 14.91 -1.12
CA GLN A 52 2.31 14.89 0.01
C GLN A 52 1.81 13.48 0.31
N ARG A 53 1.46 12.73 -0.73
CA ARG A 53 0.99 11.35 -0.57
C ARG A 53 2.08 10.44 -0.03
N MET A 54 3.30 10.60 -0.52
CA MET A 54 4.44 9.82 -0.03
C MET A 54 4.71 10.11 1.45
N ALA A 55 4.68 11.38 1.84
CA ALA A 55 4.87 11.78 3.24
C ALA A 55 3.76 11.20 4.12
N PHE A 56 2.51 11.25 3.67
CA PHE A 56 1.39 10.68 4.40
C PHE A 56 1.53 9.16 4.56
N GLN A 57 1.87 8.47 3.48
CA GLN A 57 2.05 7.02 3.50
C GLN A 57 3.17 6.61 4.47
N GLU A 58 4.25 7.37 4.52
CA GLU A 58 5.35 7.11 5.44
C GLU A 58 4.91 7.28 6.90
N LEU A 59 4.18 8.35 7.19
CA LEU A 59 3.66 8.59 8.54
C LEU A 59 2.62 7.55 8.97
N MET A 60 1.85 7.03 8.02
CA MET A 60 0.80 6.06 8.30
C MET A 60 1.26 4.61 8.26
N ARG A 61 2.53 4.40 7.98
CA ARG A 61 3.09 3.06 7.80
C ARG A 61 2.70 2.08 8.91
N GLU A 62 2.91 2.46 10.16
CA GLU A 62 2.61 1.56 11.28
C GLU A 62 1.14 1.21 11.35
N ARG A 63 0.26 2.16 11.07
CA ARG A 63 -1.18 1.92 11.09
C ARG A 63 -1.62 1.02 9.93
N PHE A 64 -1.05 1.23 8.76
CA PHE A 64 -1.33 0.37 7.61
C PHE A 64 -0.86 -1.05 7.87
N GLU A 65 0.35 -1.21 8.41
CA GLU A 65 0.89 -2.52 8.77
C GLU A 65 -0.01 -3.21 9.81
N ALA A 66 -0.48 -2.48 10.80
CA ALA A 66 -1.36 -3.03 11.82
C ALA A 66 -2.68 -3.56 11.24
N VAL A 67 -3.25 -2.86 10.27
CA VAL A 67 -4.47 -3.32 9.58
C VAL A 67 -4.23 -4.66 8.89
N ILE A 68 -3.11 -4.77 8.19
CA ILE A 68 -2.77 -5.99 7.46
C ILE A 68 -2.43 -7.14 8.43
N GLU A 69 -1.70 -6.85 9.49
CA GLU A 69 -1.36 -7.86 10.51
C GLU A 69 -2.62 -8.39 11.18
N HIS A 70 -3.56 -7.51 11.48
CA HIS A 70 -4.83 -7.92 12.06
C HIS A 70 -5.64 -8.80 11.09
N ALA A 71 -5.69 -8.41 9.82
CA ALA A 71 -6.47 -9.13 8.81
C ALA A 71 -5.86 -10.48 8.44
N THR A 72 -4.54 -10.60 8.43
CA THR A 72 -3.86 -11.82 8.00
C THR A 72 -3.41 -12.72 9.15
N GLY A 73 -3.30 -12.17 10.35
CA GLY A 73 -2.70 -12.87 11.49
C GLY A 73 -1.20 -13.06 11.34
N ARG A 74 -0.56 -12.34 10.43
CA ARG A 74 0.86 -12.49 10.10
C ARG A 74 1.59 -11.16 10.29
N ARG A 75 2.87 -11.23 10.63
CA ARG A 75 3.68 -10.03 10.82
C ARG A 75 4.14 -9.47 9.48
N VAL A 76 4.03 -8.15 9.31
CA VAL A 76 4.56 -7.44 8.15
C VAL A 76 6.05 -7.19 8.37
N ILE A 77 6.87 -7.57 7.42
CA ILE A 77 8.31 -7.38 7.46
C ILE A 77 8.81 -6.43 6.37
N GLY A 78 7.95 -6.05 5.45
CA GLY A 78 8.31 -5.09 4.41
C GLY A 78 7.10 -4.29 3.98
N PHE A 79 7.31 -3.01 3.65
CA PHE A 79 6.26 -2.12 3.20
C PHE A 79 6.82 -1.16 2.16
N MET A 80 6.08 -1.02 1.07
CA MET A 80 6.40 -0.09 0.01
C MET A 80 5.12 0.54 -0.51
N SER A 81 5.19 1.81 -0.89
CA SER A 81 4.06 2.53 -1.48
C SER A 81 4.43 3.04 -2.85
N GLY A 82 3.43 3.14 -3.72
CA GLY A 82 3.58 3.75 -5.02
C GLY A 82 2.44 4.71 -5.30
N ASN A 83 2.71 5.69 -6.13
CA ASN A 83 1.73 6.72 -6.51
C ASN A 83 1.83 7.03 -7.98
N GLN A 84 0.67 7.26 -8.60
CA GLN A 84 0.55 7.64 -9.99
C GLN A 84 -0.55 8.67 -10.13
N GLN A 85 -0.39 9.63 -11.05
CA GLN A 85 -1.37 10.71 -11.24
C GLN A 85 -2.38 10.42 -12.36
N HIS A 86 -1.93 9.83 -13.44
CA HIS A 86 -2.75 9.65 -14.63
C HIS A 86 -2.71 8.21 -15.11
N PRO A 87 -3.73 7.38 -14.81
CA PRO A 87 -4.84 7.67 -13.90
C PRO A 87 -4.40 7.73 -12.45
N ASP A 88 -5.23 8.34 -11.60
CA ASP A 88 -4.97 8.45 -10.17
C ASP A 88 -4.99 7.07 -9.52
N MET A 89 -3.83 6.62 -9.06
CA MET A 89 -3.68 5.34 -8.38
C MET A 89 -2.65 5.44 -7.28
N MET A 90 -2.91 4.70 -6.22
CA MET A 90 -1.91 4.43 -5.17
C MET A 90 -1.85 2.93 -4.97
N CYS A 91 -0.70 2.42 -4.59
CA CYS A 91 -0.61 1.05 -4.13
C CYS A 91 0.18 0.97 -2.84
N GLU A 92 -0.23 0.02 -2.01
CA GLU A 92 0.46 -0.32 -0.77
C GLU A 92 0.85 -1.79 -0.87
N VAL A 93 2.14 -2.07 -0.75
CA VAL A 93 2.69 -3.43 -0.89
C VAL A 93 3.24 -3.86 0.46
N PHE A 94 2.76 -4.99 0.95
CA PHE A 94 3.18 -5.55 2.23
C PHE A 94 3.82 -6.92 2.00
N ILE A 95 5.00 -7.10 2.55
CA ILE A 95 5.67 -8.39 2.55
C ILE A 95 5.48 -8.97 3.96
N LEU A 96 4.96 -10.19 4.02
CA LEU A 96 4.65 -10.86 5.27
C LEU A 96 5.75 -11.85 5.64
N ALA A 97 5.96 -12.01 6.95
CA ALA A 97 6.85 -13.04 7.43
C ALA A 97 6.29 -14.42 7.04
N PRO A 98 7.17 -15.39 6.71
CA PRO A 98 6.71 -16.75 6.42
C PRO A 98 5.89 -17.31 7.59
N THR A 99 4.91 -18.15 7.27
CA THR A 99 4.03 -18.73 8.27
C THR A 99 4.71 -19.79 9.12
N ASP A 100 5.79 -20.37 8.62
CA ASP A 100 6.58 -21.35 9.38
C ASP A 100 8.07 -21.22 9.07
N LEU A 101 8.88 -21.90 9.87
CA LEU A 101 10.34 -21.82 9.77
C LEU A 101 10.89 -22.43 8.48
N VAL A 102 10.20 -23.43 7.95
CA VAL A 102 10.62 -24.08 6.71
C VAL A 102 10.56 -23.10 5.56
N ASP A 103 9.49 -22.31 5.50
CA ASP A 103 9.34 -21.28 4.46
C ASP A 103 10.44 -20.24 4.57
N ALA A 104 10.82 -19.87 5.78
CA ALA A 104 11.89 -18.90 5.98
C ALA A 104 13.23 -19.40 5.45
N GLU A 105 13.50 -20.69 5.57
CA GLU A 105 14.73 -21.30 5.09
C GLU A 105 14.80 -21.36 3.57
N GLU A 106 13.66 -21.42 2.91
CA GLU A 106 13.59 -21.45 1.46
C GLU A 106 13.94 -20.10 0.81
N ILE A 107 13.92 -19.03 1.58
CA ILE A 107 14.31 -17.72 1.09
C ILE A 107 15.82 -17.57 1.21
N THR A 108 16.53 -18.27 0.35
CA THR A 108 17.99 -18.25 0.29
C THR A 108 18.42 -17.50 -0.96
N PRO A 109 19.47 -16.68 -0.89
CA PRO A 109 19.98 -16.02 -2.09
C PRO A 109 20.28 -17.02 -3.19
N GLY A 110 19.73 -16.81 -4.38
CA GLY A 110 19.92 -17.70 -5.52
C GLY A 110 18.92 -18.83 -5.61
N ALA A 111 18.07 -19.03 -4.62
CA ALA A 111 17.01 -20.05 -4.70
C ALA A 111 15.90 -19.60 -5.64
N PRO A 112 15.24 -20.54 -6.34
CA PRO A 112 14.09 -20.19 -7.17
C PRO A 112 12.98 -19.55 -6.34
N LEU A 113 12.32 -18.55 -6.90
CA LEU A 113 11.17 -17.93 -6.25
C LEU A 113 10.00 -18.91 -6.25
N ARG A 114 9.28 -18.94 -5.13
CA ARG A 114 8.07 -19.74 -5.03
C ARG A 114 6.96 -19.05 -5.80
N VAL A 115 6.27 -19.81 -6.64
CA VAL A 115 5.14 -19.30 -7.41
C VAL A 115 3.89 -19.27 -6.52
N PRO A 116 3.16 -18.16 -6.45
CA PRO A 116 1.89 -18.10 -5.70
C PRO A 116 0.88 -19.09 -6.24
N ARG A 117 0.09 -19.65 -5.36
CA ARG A 117 -0.93 -20.65 -5.71
C ARG A 117 -2.33 -20.07 -5.68
#